data_b3b7b054825dbdd3831fd800be66ef0a
#
_entry.id   b3b7b054825dbdd3831fd800be66ef0a
#
_cell.length_a   1.000
_cell.length_b   1.000
_cell.length_c   1.000
_cell.angle_alpha   90.00
_cell.angle_beta   90.00
_cell.angle_gamma   90.00
#
_symmetry.space_group_name_H-M   'P 1'
#
loop_
_entity.id
_entity.type
_entity.pdbx_description
1 polymer ?
#
loop_
_entity_poly.entity_id
_entity_poly.type
_entity_poly.pdbx_seq_one_letter_code
_entity_poly.pdbx_strand_id
1 'polypeptide(L)'
;MKALALVAVAALSACSGTSTKVAKDGTASELSWPNPTSTSFNKDRGTYPNLENLSKIRSGMSKDELYDLIGRPQFTEGFRVREWNYLFHFNTPGQGTQGVTTCQYKVLFDSKKYARSFHWRA
;
A
#
# COMPACT_ATOMS: atom_id res chain seq x y z
N MET A 1 -15.78 -24.80 17.65
CA MET A 1 -15.93 -25.83 16.65
C MET A 1 -16.32 -25.25 15.32
N LYS A 2 -17.54 -24.84 15.16
CA LYS A 2 -17.97 -24.23 13.90
C LYS A 2 -17.23 -22.94 13.62
N ALA A 3 -17.02 -22.15 14.65
CA ALA A 3 -16.30 -20.89 14.49
C ALA A 3 -14.86 -21.14 14.05
N LEU A 4 -14.28 -22.22 14.51
CA LEU A 4 -12.91 -22.54 14.14
C LEU A 4 -12.80 -22.83 12.65
N ALA A 5 -13.74 -23.56 12.11
CA ALA A 5 -13.73 -23.86 10.68
C ALA A 5 -13.87 -22.60 9.84
N LEU A 6 -14.71 -21.67 10.29
CA LEU A 6 -14.88 -20.41 9.56
C LEU A 6 -13.61 -19.58 9.56
N VAL A 7 -12.90 -19.59 10.66
CA VAL A 7 -11.65 -18.84 10.74
C VAL A 7 -10.64 -19.40 9.76
N ALA A 8 -10.55 -20.71 9.63
CA ALA A 8 -9.63 -21.32 8.69
C ALA A 8 -9.95 -20.94 7.26
N VAL A 9 -11.23 -20.90 6.91
CA VAL A 9 -11.62 -20.52 5.56
C VAL A 9 -11.25 -19.06 5.28
N ALA A 10 -11.47 -18.19 6.24
CA ALA A 10 -11.14 -16.78 6.06
C ALA A 10 -9.64 -16.60 5.86
N ALA A 11 -8.83 -17.38 6.57
CA ALA A 11 -7.38 -17.28 6.39
C ALA A 11 -6.95 -17.68 4.98
N LEU A 12 -7.57 -18.72 4.45
CA LEU A 12 -7.24 -19.13 3.09
C LEU A 12 -7.63 -18.08 2.08
N SER A 13 -8.77 -17.45 2.26
CA SER A 13 -9.19 -16.37 1.37
C SER A 13 -8.21 -15.22 1.38
N ALA A 14 -7.71 -14.89 2.55
CA ALA A 14 -6.74 -13.80 2.66
C ALA A 14 -5.45 -14.11 1.95
N CYS A 15 -5.06 -15.37 1.89
CA CYS A 15 -3.82 -15.75 1.23
C CYS A 15 -3.93 -15.82 -0.28
N SER A 16 -5.13 -15.91 -0.82
CA SER A 16 -5.31 -16.17 -2.23
C SER A 16 -5.27 -14.93 -3.10
N GLY A 17 -5.36 -13.74 -2.52
CA GLY A 17 -5.43 -12.52 -3.29
C GLY A 17 -4.39 -11.51 -2.88
N THR A 18 -3.85 -10.82 -3.86
CA THR A 18 -2.91 -9.73 -3.61
C THR A 18 -3.49 -8.37 -3.93
N SER A 19 -4.70 -8.34 -4.51
CA SER A 19 -5.35 -7.09 -4.90
C SER A 19 -6.48 -6.77 -3.93
N THR A 20 -6.62 -5.51 -3.65
CA THR A 20 -7.72 -5.01 -2.83
C THR A 20 -8.93 -4.75 -3.72
N LYS A 21 -10.10 -5.13 -3.26
CA LYS A 21 -11.33 -4.78 -3.96
C LYS A 21 -11.71 -3.37 -3.56
N VAL A 22 -11.61 -2.46 -4.50
CA VAL A 22 -11.81 -1.04 -4.25
C VAL A 22 -13.17 -0.61 -4.72
N ALA A 23 -13.94 0.03 -3.85
CA ALA A 23 -15.26 0.54 -4.20
C ALA A 23 -15.12 1.75 -5.12
N LYS A 24 -16.23 2.16 -5.72
CA LYS A 24 -16.22 3.26 -6.69
C LYS A 24 -15.73 4.56 -6.06
N ASP A 25 -15.93 4.73 -4.78
CA ASP A 25 -15.51 5.95 -4.09
C ASP A 25 -14.08 5.89 -3.58
N GLY A 26 -13.36 4.80 -3.86
CA GLY A 26 -11.97 4.70 -3.45
C GLY A 26 -11.77 4.13 -2.07
N THR A 27 -12.80 3.55 -1.47
CA THR A 27 -12.66 2.89 -0.18
C THR A 27 -12.68 1.39 -0.35
N ALA A 28 -12.31 0.67 0.71
CA ALA A 28 -12.33 -0.78 0.71
C ALA A 28 -12.68 -1.28 2.10
N SER A 29 -13.50 -2.32 2.17
CA SER A 29 -13.85 -2.92 3.47
C SER A 29 -12.74 -3.79 4.00
N GLU A 30 -11.94 -4.35 3.11
CA GLU A 30 -10.79 -5.17 3.48
C GLU A 30 -9.62 -4.80 2.62
N LEU A 31 -8.43 -4.80 3.20
CA LEU A 31 -7.20 -4.49 2.48
C LEU A 31 -6.41 -5.76 2.26
N SER A 32 -5.88 -5.91 1.05
CA SER A 32 -4.90 -6.94 0.73
C SER A 32 -3.56 -6.27 0.55
N TRP A 33 -2.52 -6.88 1.09
CA TRP A 33 -1.17 -6.30 1.02
C TRP A 33 -0.24 -7.25 0.29
N PRO A 34 0.56 -6.73 -0.64
CA PRO A 34 1.54 -7.58 -1.31
C PRO A 34 2.65 -7.98 -0.34
N ASN A 35 3.31 -9.06 -0.64
CA ASN A 35 4.46 -9.50 0.13
C ASN A 35 5.55 -8.43 0.01
N PRO A 36 6.11 -7.95 1.13
CA PRO A 36 7.12 -6.90 1.05
C PRO A 36 8.35 -7.26 0.22
N THR A 37 8.61 -8.53 0.03
CA THR A 37 9.77 -8.95 -0.75
C THR A 37 9.48 -9.13 -2.24
N SER A 38 8.26 -8.84 -2.68
CA SER A 38 7.87 -9.05 -4.08
C SER A 38 7.78 -7.76 -4.87
N THR A 39 8.56 -6.76 -4.53
CA THR A 39 8.58 -5.51 -5.27
C THR A 39 9.13 -5.74 -6.68
N SER A 40 8.64 -4.95 -7.63
CA SER A 40 8.99 -5.12 -9.03
C SER A 40 10.21 -4.32 -9.45
N PHE A 41 10.51 -3.26 -8.74
CA PHE A 41 11.58 -2.37 -9.10
C PHE A 41 12.68 -2.39 -8.06
N ASN A 42 13.92 -2.33 -8.49
CA ASN A 42 15.09 -2.29 -7.61
C ASN A 42 15.17 -3.46 -6.67
N LYS A 43 14.60 -4.60 -7.08
CA LYS A 43 14.72 -5.82 -6.30
C LYS A 43 14.33 -5.64 -4.86
N ASP A 44 13.16 -5.07 -4.64
CA ASP A 44 12.52 -4.98 -3.33
C ASP A 44 13.26 -4.10 -2.32
N ARG A 45 13.98 -3.14 -2.78
CA ARG A 45 14.71 -2.30 -1.84
C ARG A 45 13.82 -1.32 -1.09
N GLY A 46 12.73 -0.87 -1.70
CA GLY A 46 11.98 0.21 -1.12
C GLY A 46 12.73 1.53 -1.24
N THR A 47 12.15 2.60 -0.74
CA THR A 47 12.76 3.91 -0.83
C THR A 47 12.51 4.70 0.45
N TYR A 48 13.31 5.75 0.64
CA TYR A 48 13.10 6.72 1.72
C TYR A 48 12.34 7.88 1.11
N PRO A 49 11.06 8.04 1.45
CA PRO A 49 10.27 9.12 0.84
C PRO A 49 10.70 10.47 1.39
N ASN A 50 10.48 11.51 0.59
CA ASN A 50 10.64 12.87 1.07
C ASN A 50 9.49 13.15 2.02
N LEU A 51 9.80 13.40 3.29
CA LEU A 51 8.77 13.51 4.32
C LEU A 51 7.87 14.73 4.12
N GLU A 52 8.44 15.82 3.65
CA GLU A 52 7.63 17.00 3.36
C GLU A 52 6.64 16.72 2.24
N ASN A 53 7.10 16.05 1.18
CA ASN A 53 6.21 15.69 0.08
C ASN A 53 5.14 14.72 0.53
N LEU A 54 5.51 13.75 1.35
CA LEU A 54 4.56 12.78 1.86
C LEU A 54 3.44 13.47 2.66
N SER A 55 3.79 14.52 3.41
CA SER A 55 2.80 15.25 4.20
C SER A 55 1.81 16.04 3.36
N LYS A 56 2.09 16.23 2.08
CA LYS A 56 1.20 16.98 1.18
C LYS A 56 0.15 16.10 0.53
N ILE A 57 0.23 14.80 0.69
CA ILE A 57 -0.71 13.90 0.06
C ILE A 57 -2.09 14.04 0.69
N ARG A 58 -3.10 14.11 -0.15
CA ARG A 58 -4.47 14.22 0.33
C ARG A 58 -5.45 13.68 -0.71
N SER A 59 -6.65 13.43 -0.25
CA SER A 59 -7.73 12.93 -1.10
C SER A 59 -7.99 13.91 -2.25
N GLY A 60 -8.25 13.35 -3.41
CA GLY A 60 -8.54 14.15 -4.60
C GLY A 60 -7.34 14.34 -5.51
N MET A 61 -6.18 13.88 -5.11
CA MET A 61 -4.99 14.01 -5.94
C MET A 61 -5.01 13.03 -7.10
N SER A 62 -4.45 13.45 -8.22
CA SER A 62 -4.28 12.57 -9.38
C SER A 62 -3.06 11.69 -9.19
N LYS A 63 -2.94 10.66 -10.04
CA LYS A 63 -1.76 9.81 -10.03
C LYS A 63 -0.49 10.59 -10.37
N ASP A 64 -0.60 11.54 -11.29
CA ASP A 64 0.55 12.36 -11.66
C ASP A 64 1.05 13.19 -10.48
N GLU A 65 0.13 13.74 -9.70
CA GLU A 65 0.52 14.52 -8.52
C GLU A 65 1.21 13.63 -7.48
N LEU A 66 0.69 12.44 -7.27
CA LEU A 66 1.32 11.49 -6.36
C LEU A 66 2.70 11.10 -6.85
N TYR A 67 2.82 10.85 -8.15
CA TYR A 67 4.09 10.47 -8.73
C TYR A 67 5.14 11.55 -8.51
N ASP A 68 4.74 12.80 -8.67
CA ASP A 68 5.66 13.91 -8.46
C ASP A 68 6.10 14.02 -7.00
N LEU A 69 5.23 13.68 -6.07
CA LEU A 69 5.54 13.81 -4.65
C LEU A 69 6.32 12.63 -4.08
N ILE A 70 5.92 11.42 -4.41
CA ILE A 70 6.50 10.23 -3.78
C ILE A 70 7.02 9.20 -4.78
N GLY A 71 6.94 9.48 -6.05
CA GLY A 71 7.50 8.61 -7.06
C GLY A 71 6.62 7.43 -7.40
N ARG A 72 7.21 6.50 -8.13
CA ARG A 72 6.49 5.33 -8.60
C ARG A 72 6.41 4.28 -7.50
N PRO A 73 5.29 3.55 -7.43
CA PRO A 73 5.20 2.47 -6.43
C PRO A 73 6.18 1.35 -6.73
N GLN A 74 6.65 0.70 -5.68
CA GLN A 74 7.62 -0.38 -5.80
C GLN A 74 7.00 -1.67 -6.31
N PHE A 75 5.69 -1.84 -6.17
CA PHE A 75 5.03 -3.06 -6.57
C PHE A 75 4.40 -2.90 -7.94
N THR A 76 4.45 -3.94 -8.77
CA THR A 76 3.83 -3.90 -10.07
C THR A 76 2.33 -3.76 -9.93
N GLU A 77 1.79 -2.81 -10.67
CA GLU A 77 0.36 -2.58 -10.68
C GLU A 77 -0.21 -3.12 -11.97
N GLY A 78 -1.37 -3.72 -11.88
CA GLY A 78 -2.05 -4.19 -13.06
C GLY A 78 -2.54 -3.05 -13.91
N PHE A 79 -3.00 -3.41 -15.08
CA PHE A 79 -3.55 -2.49 -16.01
C PHE A 79 -4.81 -1.89 -15.46
N ARG A 80 -5.38 -1.03 -15.34
CA ARG A 80 -6.62 -0.51 -14.76
C ARG A 80 -6.63 -0.60 -13.24
N VAL A 81 -5.47 -0.53 -12.68
CA VAL A 81 -5.36 -0.67 -11.25
C VAL A 81 -5.87 0.59 -10.52
N ARG A 82 -6.54 0.36 -9.44
CA ARG A 82 -7.04 1.43 -8.58
C ARG A 82 -6.38 1.36 -7.20
N GLU A 83 -5.19 0.86 -7.18
CA GLU A 83 -4.45 0.66 -5.95
C GLU A 83 -2.96 0.77 -6.27
N TRP A 84 -2.25 1.60 -5.51
CA TRP A 84 -0.79 1.71 -5.60
C TRP A 84 -0.21 1.30 -4.26
N ASN A 85 0.84 0.50 -4.30
CA ASN A 85 1.50 0.00 -3.11
C ASN A 85 2.96 0.42 -3.11
N TYR A 86 3.39 0.97 -1.98
CA TYR A 86 4.75 1.44 -1.79
C TYR A 86 5.42 0.69 -0.66
N LEU A 87 6.74 0.61 -0.72
CA LEU A 87 7.56 0.11 0.37
C LEU A 87 8.48 1.25 0.78
N PHE A 88 8.27 1.80 1.97
CA PHE A 88 9.00 2.96 2.44
C PHE A 88 9.83 2.63 3.65
N HIS A 89 11.02 3.25 3.71
CA HIS A 89 11.90 3.18 4.87
C HIS A 89 11.95 4.54 5.54
N PHE A 90 12.01 4.53 6.84
CA PHE A 90 12.10 5.75 7.64
C PHE A 90 13.24 5.61 8.62
N ASN A 91 14.00 6.69 8.80
CA ASN A 91 15.03 6.71 9.81
C ASN A 91 14.39 6.89 11.19
N THR A 92 14.57 5.91 12.06
CA THR A 92 13.94 5.91 13.37
C THR A 92 14.96 5.50 14.43
N PRO A 93 15.99 6.33 14.66
CA PRO A 93 17.00 5.98 15.63
C PRO A 93 16.41 5.81 17.02
N GLY A 94 16.89 4.83 17.76
CA GLY A 94 16.42 4.60 19.11
C GLY A 94 15.12 3.83 19.22
N GLN A 95 14.59 3.31 18.13
CA GLN A 95 13.32 2.58 18.15
C GLN A 95 13.48 1.06 18.16
N GLY A 96 14.70 0.56 18.35
CA GLY A 96 14.90 -0.88 18.38
C GLY A 96 14.81 -1.54 17.03
N THR A 97 14.88 -0.77 15.95
CA THR A 97 14.77 -1.27 14.59
C THR A 97 16.07 -1.10 13.83
N GLN A 98 17.17 -1.01 14.55
CA GLN A 98 18.49 -0.72 13.98
C GLN A 98 18.49 0.59 13.20
N GLY A 99 17.67 1.51 13.64
CA GLY A 99 17.62 2.85 13.07
C GLY A 99 16.74 3.01 11.86
N VAL A 100 16.09 1.95 11.38
CA VAL A 100 15.24 2.02 10.20
C VAL A 100 13.95 1.26 10.44
N THR A 101 12.83 1.90 10.12
CA THR A 101 11.53 1.25 10.14
C THR A 101 11.03 1.14 8.70
N THR A 102 10.54 -0.03 8.32
CA THR A 102 10.01 -0.27 6.99
C THR A 102 8.50 -0.42 7.06
N CYS A 103 7.79 0.33 6.25
CA CYS A 103 6.33 0.31 6.23
C CYS A 103 5.83 0.16 4.81
N GLN A 104 4.68 -0.47 4.68
CA GLN A 104 3.97 -0.49 3.41
C GLN A 104 2.91 0.60 3.42
N TYR A 105 2.78 1.27 2.29
CA TYR A 105 1.84 2.37 2.13
C TYR A 105 0.97 2.08 0.92
N LYS A 106 -0.33 2.17 1.11
CA LYS A 106 -1.30 1.86 0.06
C LYS A 106 -2.17 3.06 -0.21
N VAL A 107 -2.31 3.38 -1.50
CA VAL A 107 -3.22 4.43 -1.96
C VAL A 107 -4.31 3.77 -2.79
N LEU A 108 -5.55 4.03 -2.46
CA LEU A 108 -6.69 3.55 -3.22
C LEU A 108 -7.30 4.69 -4.01
N PHE A 109 -7.68 4.39 -5.25
CA PHE A 109 -8.21 5.37 -6.18
C PHE A 109 -9.68 5.10 -6.46
N ASP A 110 -10.45 6.15 -6.64
CA ASP A 110 -11.85 6.00 -6.99
C ASP A 110 -11.99 5.58 -8.47
N SER A 111 -13.22 5.44 -8.93
CA SER A 111 -13.45 4.98 -10.29
C SER A 111 -12.96 5.95 -11.35
N LYS A 112 -12.68 7.19 -10.97
CA LYS A 112 -12.13 8.19 -11.88
C LYS A 112 -10.62 8.33 -11.73
N LYS A 113 -10.00 7.48 -10.92
CA LYS A 113 -8.54 7.41 -10.73
C LYS A 113 -7.97 8.55 -9.91
N TYR A 114 -8.77 9.15 -9.04
CA TYR A 114 -8.27 10.10 -8.04
C TYR A 114 -8.04 9.39 -6.72
N ALA A 115 -6.98 9.77 -6.02
CA ALA A 115 -6.67 9.17 -4.73
C ALA A 115 -7.73 9.51 -3.71
N ARG A 116 -8.19 8.52 -2.96
CA ARG A 116 -9.26 8.73 -2.00
C ARG A 116 -8.97 8.22 -0.60
N SER A 117 -8.25 7.12 -0.47
CA SER A 117 -7.93 6.61 0.86
C SER A 117 -6.49 6.14 0.90
N PHE A 118 -5.92 6.21 2.10
CA PHE A 118 -4.49 5.98 2.31
C PHE A 118 -4.33 5.08 3.54
N HIS A 119 -3.46 4.08 3.44
CA HIS A 119 -3.36 3.07 4.47
C HIS A 119 -1.91 2.69 4.71
N TRP A 120 -1.57 2.39 5.95
CA TRP A 120 -0.23 2.00 6.35
C TRP A 120 -0.22 0.64 6.99
N ARG A 121 0.87 -0.07 6.81
CA ARG A 121 1.12 -1.33 7.48
C ARG A 121 2.61 -1.44 7.77
N ALA A 122 2.94 -1.69 9.04
CA ALA A 122 4.34 -1.84 9.44
C ALA A 122 4.86 -3.26 9.22
#